data_7d52fd163361f3aec54ea1dbc6c173a4
#
_entry.id   7d52fd163361f3aec54ea1dbc6c173a4
#
_cell.length_a   1.000
_cell.length_b   1.000
_cell.length_c   1.000
_cell.angle_alpha   90.00
_cell.angle_beta   90.00
_cell.angle_gamma   90.00
#
_symmetry.space_group_name_H-M   'P 1'
#
loop_
_entity.id
_entity.type
_entity.pdbx_description
1 polymer ?
#
loop_
_entity_poly.entity_id
_entity_poly.type
_entity_poly.pdbx_seq_one_letter_code
_entity_poly.pdbx_strand_id
1 'polypeptide(L)'
;RYIADRFLPDKAIDLIDEAASRLRIEIDSMPYEIDVLDRRIRQLEIEHLALKKETDKAGREQREGIEHELANLREELNAKKAQWQAEKDVIERIRKIANEIDEAKRQEEIAERAGQLDKVAQLRYGTIADLQKKIATENVQLAEVQKQGSYLKEEVTEENIAKIVANWT
;
A
#
# COMPACT_ATOMS: atom_id res chain seq x y z
N ARG A 1 9.31 1.59 -30.18
CA ARG A 1 10.55 1.38 -30.91
C ARG A 1 11.79 1.34 -30.00
N TYR A 2 11.86 2.21 -28.99
CA TYR A 2 12.93 2.20 -27.97
C TYR A 2 12.96 0.95 -27.09
N ILE A 3 11.81 0.34 -26.88
CA ILE A 3 11.66 -0.88 -26.08
C ILE A 3 12.24 -2.10 -26.83
N ALA A 4 12.22 -2.09 -28.17
CA ALA A 4 12.71 -3.19 -28.99
C ALA A 4 14.23 -3.40 -28.95
N ASP A 5 14.97 -2.33 -28.66
CA ASP A 5 16.45 -2.35 -28.67
C ASP A 5 17.08 -2.68 -27.32
N ARG A 6 16.29 -2.87 -26.26
CA ARG A 6 16.76 -3.27 -24.94
C ARG A 6 16.65 -4.78 -24.74
N PHE A 7 17.62 -5.35 -24.05
CA PHE A 7 17.55 -6.75 -23.65
C PHE A 7 16.38 -6.99 -22.69
N LEU A 8 15.72 -8.13 -22.80
CA LEU A 8 14.52 -8.51 -22.04
C LEU A 8 14.65 -8.32 -20.51
N PRO A 9 15.80 -8.63 -19.85
CA PRO A 9 15.94 -8.39 -18.41
C PRO A 9 15.89 -6.91 -18.01
N ASP A 10 16.45 -6.02 -18.81
CA ASP A 10 16.47 -4.59 -18.53
C ASP A 10 15.08 -3.97 -18.66
N LYS A 11 14.29 -4.40 -19.63
CA LYS A 11 12.88 -4.00 -19.80
C LYS A 11 12.02 -4.39 -18.61
N ALA A 12 12.17 -5.62 -18.12
CA ALA A 12 11.41 -6.13 -16.99
C ALA A 12 11.73 -5.34 -15.71
N ILE A 13 13.00 -4.98 -15.48
CA ILE A 13 13.43 -4.16 -14.34
C ILE A 13 12.85 -2.76 -14.42
N ASP A 14 12.91 -2.09 -15.57
CA ASP A 14 12.36 -0.75 -15.76
C ASP A 14 10.83 -0.73 -15.53
N LEU A 15 10.11 -1.74 -16.01
CA LEU A 15 8.66 -1.88 -15.84
C LEU A 15 8.27 -2.13 -14.37
N ILE A 16 9.05 -2.92 -13.65
CA ILE A 16 8.86 -3.19 -12.21
C ILE A 16 9.08 -1.91 -11.41
N ASP A 17 10.12 -1.13 -11.71
CA ASP A 17 10.43 0.13 -11.03
C ASP A 17 9.31 1.16 -11.25
N GLU A 18 8.75 1.27 -12.45
CA GLU A 18 7.64 2.17 -12.74
C GLU A 18 6.36 1.73 -12.00
N ALA A 19 6.04 0.45 -11.98
CA ALA A 19 4.89 -0.08 -11.26
C ALA A 19 5.05 0.10 -9.75
N ALA A 20 6.24 -0.10 -9.19
CA ALA A 20 6.54 0.15 -7.78
C ALA A 20 6.40 1.64 -7.42
N SER A 21 6.78 2.55 -8.32
CA SER A 21 6.59 4.00 -8.15
C SER A 21 5.10 4.38 -8.10
N ARG A 22 4.27 3.80 -8.96
CA ARG A 22 2.79 3.98 -8.91
C ARG A 22 2.18 3.48 -7.62
N LEU A 23 2.56 2.29 -7.16
CA LEU A 23 2.12 1.73 -5.88
C LEU A 23 2.47 2.64 -4.71
N ARG A 24 3.64 3.28 -4.73
CA ARG A 24 4.03 4.24 -3.70
C ARG A 24 3.08 5.43 -3.63
N ILE A 25 2.65 5.97 -4.77
CA ILE A 25 1.69 7.08 -4.84
C ILE A 25 0.32 6.63 -4.32
N GLU A 26 -0.16 5.45 -4.71
CA GLU A 26 -1.44 4.90 -4.24
C GLU A 26 -1.47 4.64 -2.73
N ILE A 27 -0.35 4.19 -2.15
CA ILE A 27 -0.24 3.94 -0.70
C ILE A 27 -0.31 5.24 0.11
N ASP A 28 0.30 6.31 -0.38
CA ASP A 28 0.33 7.59 0.31
C ASP A 28 -0.98 8.37 0.16
N SER A 29 -1.85 7.97 -0.77
CA SER A 29 -3.15 8.59 -1.01
C SER A 29 -4.25 7.91 -0.19
N MET A 30 -5.06 8.72 0.50
CA MET A 30 -6.24 8.22 1.22
C MET A 30 -7.23 7.58 0.25
N PRO A 31 -7.73 6.35 0.51
CA PRO A 31 -8.75 5.72 -0.32
C PRO A 31 -10.01 6.58 -0.43
N TYR A 32 -10.61 6.60 -1.60
CA TYR A 32 -11.82 7.40 -1.89
C TYR A 32 -12.97 7.10 -0.92
N GLU A 33 -13.20 5.84 -0.58
CA GLU A 33 -14.26 5.43 0.35
C GLU A 33 -14.08 6.04 1.74
N ILE A 34 -12.84 6.13 2.22
CA ILE A 34 -12.51 6.74 3.52
C ILE A 34 -12.70 8.26 3.46
N ASP A 35 -12.28 8.89 2.37
CA ASP A 35 -12.46 10.34 2.17
C ASP A 35 -13.94 10.73 2.12
N VAL A 36 -14.77 9.95 1.45
CA VAL A 36 -16.22 10.18 1.39
C VAL A 36 -16.86 10.13 2.79
N LEU A 37 -16.49 9.13 3.60
CA LEU A 37 -16.99 9.01 4.98
C LEU A 37 -16.53 10.17 5.85
N ASP A 38 -15.28 10.55 5.75
CA ASP A 38 -14.73 11.68 6.52
C ASP A 38 -15.44 13.01 6.20
N ARG A 39 -15.70 13.26 4.92
CA ARG A 39 -16.46 14.44 4.48
C ARG A 39 -17.92 14.42 4.97
N ARG A 40 -18.58 13.26 4.94
CA ARG A 40 -19.96 13.12 5.45
C ARG A 40 -20.00 13.38 6.94
N ILE A 41 -19.06 12.86 7.69
CA ILE A 41 -18.93 13.11 9.14
C ILE A 41 -18.79 14.60 9.42
N ARG A 42 -17.89 15.29 8.73
CA ARG A 42 -17.69 16.74 8.90
C ARG A 42 -18.94 17.54 8.59
N GLN A 43 -19.68 17.18 7.55
CA GLN A 43 -20.93 17.81 7.20
C GLN A 43 -21.96 17.64 8.33
N LEU A 44 -22.13 16.43 8.86
CA LEU A 44 -23.07 16.17 9.97
C LEU A 44 -22.63 16.86 11.26
N GLU A 45 -21.35 16.99 11.52
CA GLU A 45 -20.83 17.75 12.68
C GLU A 45 -21.21 19.23 12.60
N ILE A 46 -21.15 19.82 11.40
CA ILE A 46 -21.59 21.20 11.16
C ILE A 46 -23.09 21.34 11.38
N GLU A 47 -23.89 20.43 10.84
CA GLU A 47 -25.36 20.41 11.04
C GLU A 47 -25.72 20.25 12.52
N HIS A 48 -25.04 19.36 13.23
CA HIS A 48 -25.22 19.14 14.66
C HIS A 48 -24.93 20.41 15.49
N LEU A 49 -23.86 21.12 15.14
CA LEU A 49 -23.51 22.40 15.80
C LEU A 49 -24.57 23.48 15.55
N ALA A 50 -25.13 23.53 14.33
CA ALA A 50 -26.20 24.46 14.00
C ALA A 50 -27.48 24.18 14.82
N LEU A 51 -27.82 22.90 14.96
CA LEU A 51 -29.02 22.48 15.73
C LEU A 51 -28.89 22.62 17.25
N LYS A 52 -27.68 22.81 17.79
CA LYS A 52 -27.47 23.09 19.22
C LYS A 52 -28.19 24.37 19.70
N LYS A 53 -28.45 25.28 18.78
CA LYS A 53 -29.14 26.55 19.06
C LYS A 53 -30.65 26.41 19.08
N GLU A 54 -31.18 25.30 18.52
CA GLU A 54 -32.62 25.02 18.49
C GLU A 54 -33.02 24.24 19.74
N THR A 55 -34.01 24.79 20.47
CA THR A 55 -34.47 24.22 21.76
C THR A 55 -35.84 23.55 21.67
N ASP A 56 -36.49 23.60 20.51
CA ASP A 56 -37.78 22.97 20.29
C ASP A 56 -37.65 21.42 20.20
N LYS A 57 -38.80 20.75 20.23
CA LYS A 57 -38.87 19.28 20.21
C LYS A 57 -38.34 18.71 18.91
N ALA A 58 -38.64 19.33 17.77
CA ALA A 58 -38.22 18.88 16.45
C ALA A 58 -36.69 18.98 16.29
N GLY A 59 -36.09 20.07 16.74
CA GLY A 59 -34.65 20.24 16.74
C GLY A 59 -33.91 19.23 17.60
N ARG A 60 -34.51 18.84 18.75
CA ARG A 60 -33.91 17.78 19.60
C ARG A 60 -33.95 16.41 18.93
N GLU A 61 -35.07 16.02 18.36
CA GLU A 61 -35.24 14.74 17.67
C GLU A 61 -34.26 14.64 16.46
N GLN A 62 -34.13 15.72 15.70
CA GLN A 62 -33.21 15.80 14.59
C GLN A 62 -31.77 15.69 15.06
N ARG A 63 -31.39 16.36 16.14
CA ARG A 63 -30.05 16.28 16.73
C ARG A 63 -29.70 14.87 17.21
N GLU A 64 -30.61 14.19 17.89
CA GLU A 64 -30.44 12.79 18.32
C GLU A 64 -30.26 11.86 17.12
N GLY A 65 -30.99 12.06 16.04
CA GLY A 65 -30.79 11.31 14.78
C GLY A 65 -29.42 11.51 14.18
N ILE A 66 -28.93 12.75 14.15
CA ILE A 66 -27.56 13.07 13.66
C ILE A 66 -26.50 12.46 14.57
N GLU A 67 -26.66 12.52 15.89
CA GLU A 67 -25.73 11.92 16.84
C GLU A 67 -25.61 10.40 16.63
N HIS A 68 -26.72 9.72 16.38
CA HIS A 68 -26.72 8.29 16.07
C HIS A 68 -26.03 7.99 14.75
N GLU A 69 -26.32 8.75 13.70
CA GLU A 69 -25.66 8.62 12.39
C GLU A 69 -24.15 8.88 12.50
N LEU A 70 -23.74 9.92 13.23
CA LEU A 70 -22.32 10.23 13.48
C LEU A 70 -21.62 9.09 14.20
N ALA A 71 -22.24 8.48 15.21
CA ALA A 71 -21.66 7.35 15.93
C ALA A 71 -21.39 6.17 14.99
N ASN A 72 -22.35 5.80 14.17
CA ASN A 72 -22.23 4.71 13.20
C ASN A 72 -21.17 5.00 12.13
N LEU A 73 -21.16 6.20 11.57
CA LEU A 73 -20.20 6.59 10.54
C LEU A 73 -18.77 6.66 11.08
N ARG A 74 -18.60 7.12 12.32
CA ARG A 74 -17.27 7.13 12.98
C ARG A 74 -16.76 5.73 13.24
N GLU A 75 -17.61 4.80 13.65
CA GLU A 75 -17.24 3.39 13.82
C GLU A 75 -16.81 2.77 12.48
N GLU A 76 -17.60 2.98 11.44
CA GLU A 76 -17.25 2.52 10.09
C GLU A 76 -15.96 3.14 9.57
N LEU A 77 -15.77 4.45 9.75
CA LEU A 77 -14.55 5.14 9.36
C LEU A 77 -13.32 4.58 10.09
N ASN A 78 -13.42 4.37 11.40
CA ASN A 78 -12.32 3.82 12.20
C ASN A 78 -11.97 2.41 11.76
N ALA A 79 -12.94 1.56 11.46
CA ALA A 79 -12.71 0.21 10.96
C ALA A 79 -12.00 0.23 9.60
N LYS A 80 -12.45 1.08 8.68
CA LYS A 80 -11.83 1.22 7.35
C LYS A 80 -10.41 1.81 7.42
N LYS A 81 -10.19 2.81 8.27
CA LYS A 81 -8.85 3.38 8.51
C LYS A 81 -7.89 2.35 9.11
N ALA A 82 -8.36 1.55 10.07
CA ALA A 82 -7.56 0.48 10.66
C ALA A 82 -7.16 -0.57 9.63
N GLN A 83 -8.07 -0.97 8.75
CA GLN A 83 -7.80 -1.90 7.66
C GLN A 83 -6.78 -1.33 6.67
N TRP A 84 -6.97 -0.09 6.24
CA TRP A 84 -6.02 0.59 5.35
C TRP A 84 -4.63 0.72 5.97
N GLN A 85 -4.55 1.11 7.24
CA GLN A 85 -3.28 1.23 7.95
C GLN A 85 -2.58 -0.12 8.11
N ALA A 86 -3.31 -1.19 8.39
CA ALA A 86 -2.77 -2.54 8.49
C ALA A 86 -2.17 -3.01 7.16
N GLU A 87 -2.85 -2.77 6.03
CA GLU A 87 -2.31 -3.06 4.70
C GLU A 87 -1.05 -2.24 4.42
N LYS A 88 -1.09 -0.94 4.70
CA LYS A 88 0.02 -0.02 4.51
C LYS A 88 1.27 -0.45 5.28
N ASP A 89 1.11 -0.82 6.53
CA ASP A 89 2.22 -1.25 7.39
C ASP A 89 2.90 -2.51 6.84
N VAL A 90 2.13 -3.49 6.38
CA VAL A 90 2.69 -4.71 5.78
C VAL A 90 3.43 -4.40 4.48
N ILE A 91 2.86 -3.57 3.62
CA ILE A 91 3.48 -3.17 2.35
C ILE A 91 4.78 -2.41 2.59
N GLU A 92 4.82 -1.52 3.57
CA GLU A 92 6.06 -0.81 3.94
C GLU A 92 7.15 -1.77 4.42
N ARG A 93 6.80 -2.80 5.20
CA ARG A 93 7.76 -3.85 5.59
C ARG A 93 8.28 -4.64 4.40
N ILE A 94 7.41 -5.02 3.48
CA ILE A 94 7.80 -5.72 2.24
C ILE A 94 8.76 -4.87 1.42
N ARG A 95 8.47 -3.60 1.24
CA ARG A 95 9.36 -2.67 0.52
C ARG A 95 10.72 -2.53 1.18
N LYS A 96 10.75 -2.43 2.50
CA LYS A 96 12.00 -2.36 3.25
C LYS A 96 12.87 -3.60 3.00
N ILE A 97 12.25 -4.79 3.10
CA ILE A 97 12.96 -6.05 2.86
C ILE A 97 13.42 -6.15 1.39
N ALA A 98 12.60 -5.72 0.44
CA ALA A 98 12.98 -5.68 -0.98
C ALA A 98 14.21 -4.78 -1.23
N ASN A 99 14.26 -3.61 -0.60
CA ASN A 99 15.44 -2.73 -0.67
C ASN A 99 16.67 -3.38 -0.04
N GLU A 100 16.51 -4.11 1.07
CA GLU A 100 17.60 -4.85 1.70
C GLU A 100 18.14 -5.97 0.78
N ILE A 101 17.26 -6.65 0.04
CA ILE A 101 17.64 -7.64 -0.97
C ILE A 101 18.44 -6.99 -2.12
N ASP A 102 17.98 -5.86 -2.62
CA ASP A 102 18.65 -5.13 -3.69
C ASP A 102 20.06 -4.68 -3.27
N GLU A 103 20.17 -4.20 -2.02
CA GLU A 103 21.46 -3.84 -1.46
C GLU A 103 22.37 -5.06 -1.28
N ALA A 104 21.86 -6.18 -0.78
CA ALA A 104 22.61 -7.42 -0.64
C ALA A 104 23.08 -7.96 -1.99
N LYS A 105 22.27 -7.87 -3.03
CA LYS A 105 22.65 -8.23 -4.40
C LYS A 105 23.76 -7.34 -4.95
N ARG A 106 23.72 -6.04 -4.69
CA ARG A 106 24.80 -5.12 -5.06
C ARG A 106 26.10 -5.48 -4.35
N GLN A 107 26.04 -5.79 -3.07
CA GLN A 107 27.21 -6.22 -2.30
C GLN A 107 27.75 -7.56 -2.81
N GLU A 108 26.88 -8.49 -3.19
CA GLU A 108 27.25 -9.75 -3.82
C GLU A 108 28.03 -9.51 -5.14
N GLU A 109 27.51 -8.65 -6.00
CA GLU A 109 28.15 -8.31 -7.27
C GLU A 109 29.54 -7.67 -7.09
N ILE A 110 29.65 -6.75 -6.13
CA ILE A 110 30.92 -6.13 -5.77
C ILE A 110 31.92 -7.18 -5.28
N ALA A 111 31.46 -8.08 -4.40
CA ALA A 111 32.32 -9.15 -3.86
C ALA A 111 32.74 -10.14 -4.94
N GLU A 112 31.87 -10.45 -5.89
CA GLU A 112 32.17 -11.32 -7.04
C GLU A 112 33.25 -10.71 -7.94
N ARG A 113 33.15 -9.42 -8.28
CA ARG A 113 34.14 -8.69 -9.04
C ARG A 113 35.48 -8.60 -8.33
N ALA A 114 35.45 -8.55 -7.00
CA ALA A 114 36.65 -8.54 -6.16
C ALA A 114 37.26 -9.94 -5.92
N GLY A 115 36.63 -11.01 -6.40
CA GLY A 115 37.07 -12.39 -6.21
C GLY A 115 36.87 -12.93 -4.78
N GLN A 116 36.01 -12.27 -3.97
CA GLN A 116 35.76 -12.66 -2.59
C GLN A 116 34.63 -13.74 -2.52
N LEU A 117 34.95 -14.95 -2.94
CA LEU A 117 33.99 -16.04 -3.09
C LEU A 117 33.31 -16.42 -1.79
N ASP A 118 33.96 -16.37 -0.65
CA ASP A 118 33.35 -16.64 0.66
C ASP A 118 32.27 -15.63 1.00
N LYS A 119 32.49 -14.36 0.71
CA LYS A 119 31.55 -13.28 0.90
C LYS A 119 30.33 -13.40 -0.04
N VAL A 120 30.59 -13.80 -1.29
CA VAL A 120 29.53 -14.08 -2.27
C VAL A 120 28.62 -15.20 -1.77
N ALA A 121 29.19 -16.31 -1.30
CA ALA A 121 28.44 -17.42 -0.76
C ALA A 121 27.61 -17.03 0.47
N GLN A 122 28.19 -16.25 1.37
CA GLN A 122 27.53 -15.74 2.57
C GLN A 122 26.35 -14.84 2.25
N LEU A 123 26.47 -13.96 1.27
CA LEU A 123 25.39 -13.07 0.81
C LEU A 123 24.31 -13.86 0.08
N ARG A 124 24.69 -14.71 -0.86
CA ARG A 124 23.75 -15.45 -1.73
C ARG A 124 22.93 -16.49 -0.97
N TYR A 125 23.57 -17.33 -0.20
CA TYR A 125 22.94 -18.46 0.49
C TYR A 125 22.52 -18.17 1.93
N GLY A 126 23.06 -17.12 2.54
CA GLY A 126 22.68 -16.64 3.86
C GLY A 126 21.74 -15.45 3.79
N THR A 127 22.26 -14.25 3.60
CA THR A 127 21.50 -12.98 3.73
C THR A 127 20.34 -12.89 2.75
N ILE A 128 20.58 -13.11 1.45
CA ILE A 128 19.52 -13.00 0.42
C ILE A 128 18.46 -14.08 0.62
N ALA A 129 18.87 -15.32 0.90
CA ALA A 129 17.93 -16.41 1.14
C ALA A 129 17.03 -16.15 2.36
N ASP A 130 17.58 -15.63 3.45
CA ASP A 130 16.80 -15.28 4.65
C ASP A 130 15.85 -14.12 4.41
N LEU A 131 16.27 -13.09 3.65
CA LEU A 131 15.40 -11.98 3.27
C LEU A 131 14.27 -12.41 2.36
N GLN A 132 14.52 -13.34 1.44
CA GLN A 132 13.48 -13.92 0.57
C GLN A 132 12.44 -14.71 1.38
N LYS A 133 12.85 -15.43 2.40
CA LYS A 133 11.92 -16.09 3.33
C LYS A 133 11.07 -15.08 4.11
N LYS A 134 11.67 -13.99 4.55
CA LYS A 134 10.95 -12.90 5.24
C LYS A 134 9.90 -12.27 4.34
N ILE A 135 10.22 -11.97 3.08
CA ILE A 135 9.24 -11.47 2.10
C ILE A 135 8.09 -12.46 1.90
N ALA A 136 8.38 -13.75 1.76
CA ALA A 136 7.33 -14.75 1.62
C ALA A 136 6.38 -14.76 2.83
N THR A 137 6.90 -14.62 4.05
CA THR A 137 6.11 -14.52 5.28
C THR A 137 5.24 -13.26 5.29
N GLU A 138 5.80 -12.12 4.93
CA GLU A 138 5.06 -10.85 4.87
C GLU A 138 3.97 -10.87 3.79
N ASN A 139 4.21 -11.50 2.64
CA ASN A 139 3.20 -11.69 1.60
C ASN A 139 2.02 -12.55 2.08
N VAL A 140 2.28 -13.60 2.85
CA VAL A 140 1.22 -14.40 3.49
C VAL A 140 0.42 -13.54 4.47
N GLN A 141 1.08 -12.75 5.29
CA GLN A 141 0.41 -11.85 6.23
C GLN A 141 -0.44 -10.80 5.51
N LEU A 142 0.02 -10.27 4.41
CA LEU A 142 -0.74 -9.32 3.62
C LEU A 142 -1.98 -9.96 3.00
N ALA A 143 -1.88 -11.17 2.47
CA ALA A 143 -3.03 -11.92 1.98
C ALA A 143 -4.08 -12.13 3.08
N GLU A 144 -3.66 -12.39 4.32
CA GLU A 144 -4.57 -12.48 5.47
C GLU A 144 -5.26 -11.15 5.77
N VAL A 145 -4.52 -10.06 5.81
CA VAL A 145 -5.08 -8.71 6.04
C VAL A 145 -6.07 -8.32 4.94
N GLN A 146 -5.80 -8.71 3.69
CA GLN A 146 -6.66 -8.38 2.53
C GLN A 146 -7.90 -9.26 2.37
N LYS A 147 -8.05 -10.33 3.14
CA LYS A 147 -9.25 -11.18 3.10
C LYS A 147 -10.55 -10.43 3.38
N GLN A 148 -10.52 -9.39 4.20
CA GLN A 148 -11.67 -8.58 4.56
C GLN A 148 -11.93 -7.41 3.61
N GLY A 149 -11.12 -7.25 2.60
CA GLY A 149 -11.15 -6.15 1.64
C GLY A 149 -9.77 -5.57 1.43
N SER A 150 -9.48 -5.13 0.21
CA SER A 150 -8.19 -4.54 -0.15
C SER A 150 -8.38 -3.12 -0.65
N TYR A 151 -7.68 -2.17 -0.04
CA TYR A 151 -7.58 -0.78 -0.48
C TYR A 151 -6.33 -0.51 -1.33
N LEU A 152 -5.32 -1.37 -1.21
CA LEU A 152 -4.03 -1.24 -1.86
C LEU A 152 -3.74 -2.47 -2.71
N LYS A 153 -3.37 -2.26 -3.97
CA LYS A 153 -2.84 -3.32 -4.82
C LYS A 153 -1.35 -3.44 -4.60
N GLU A 154 -0.93 -4.60 -4.17
CA GLU A 154 0.41 -4.82 -3.69
C GLU A 154 1.36 -5.43 -4.69
N GLU A 155 0.87 -6.35 -5.50
CA GLU A 155 1.71 -7.04 -6.46
C GLU A 155 1.83 -6.26 -7.76
N VAL A 156 3.06 -6.13 -8.24
CA VAL A 156 3.32 -5.79 -9.63
C VAL A 156 2.94 -7.02 -10.47
N THR A 157 1.66 -7.16 -10.75
CA THR A 157 1.14 -8.26 -11.55
C THR A 157 1.53 -8.09 -13.01
N GLU A 158 1.50 -9.18 -13.79
CA GLU A 158 1.66 -9.13 -15.24
C GLU A 158 0.68 -8.15 -15.89
N GLU A 159 -0.54 -8.00 -15.34
CA GLU A 159 -1.52 -7.00 -15.77
C GLU A 159 -1.04 -5.57 -15.59
N ASN A 160 -0.39 -5.27 -14.48
CA ASN A 160 0.15 -3.94 -14.20
C ASN A 160 1.30 -3.62 -15.16
N ILE A 161 2.15 -4.60 -15.45
CA ILE A 161 3.21 -4.49 -16.45
C ILE A 161 2.61 -4.28 -17.84
N ALA A 162 1.60 -5.05 -18.22
CA ALA A 162 0.91 -4.92 -19.51
C ALA A 162 0.26 -3.54 -19.68
N LYS A 163 -0.38 -2.99 -18.65
CA LYS A 163 -0.94 -1.63 -18.66
C LYS A 163 0.13 -0.56 -18.87
N ILE A 164 1.29 -0.71 -18.26
CA ILE A 164 2.40 0.22 -18.41
C ILE A 164 2.94 0.16 -19.84
N VAL A 165 3.13 -1.04 -20.38
CA VAL A 165 3.56 -1.24 -21.79
C VAL A 165 2.54 -0.64 -22.75
N ALA A 166 1.25 -0.84 -22.52
CA ALA A 166 0.18 -0.26 -23.35
C ALA A 166 0.20 1.28 -23.35
N ASN A 167 0.57 1.90 -22.23
CA ASN A 167 0.72 3.37 -22.15
C ASN A 167 1.97 3.89 -22.87
N TRP A 168 2.94 3.04 -23.13
CA TRP A 168 4.17 3.41 -23.85
C TRP A 168 4.08 3.19 -25.38
N THR A 169 3.08 2.48 -25.80
CA THR A 169 2.78 2.24 -27.24
C THR A 169 1.67 3.16 -27.74
#